data_10f199b5b87a4e26508801d7cd1e50a3
#
_entry.id   10f199b5b87a4e26508801d7cd1e50a3
#
_cell.length_a   1.000
_cell.length_b   1.000
_cell.length_c   1.000
_cell.angle_alpha   90.00
_cell.angle_beta   90.00
_cell.angle_gamma   90.00
#
_symmetry.space_group_name_H-M   'P 1'
#
loop_
_entity.id
_entity.type
_entity.pdbx_description
1 polymer ?
#
loop_
_entity_poly.entity_id
_entity_poly.type
_entity_poly.pdbx_seq_one_letter_code
_entity_poly.pdbx_strand_id
1 'polypeptide(L)'
;MIVAGNSAPTATNQNRSSMIRVMLVDDSAVIRGLLKRWLQEDPDIEVITSATNGEEAQGEIEKHKPDIVILDIEMPKMDGITALPLLLKRSPRTKIIMSSTLTTRNADVALQALALGAADYIAKPT
;
A
#
# COMPACT_ATOMS: atom_id res chain seq x y z
N MET A 1 24.25 -3.44 23.76
CA MET A 1 23.81 -3.44 24.40
C MET A 1 23.32 -3.35 24.29
N ILE A 2 23.48 -3.23 24.00
CA ILE A 2 23.04 -3.21 24.40
C ILE A 2 22.52 -2.98 24.17
N VAL A 3 22.81 -2.67 23.90
CA VAL A 3 22.26 -2.58 24.25
C VAL A 3 21.82 -2.42 23.96
N ALA A 4 22.06 -2.34 23.81
CA ALA A 4 21.59 -2.37 24.08
C ALA A 4 21.23 -2.22 23.74
N GLY A 5 21.52 -2.31 23.32
CA GLY A 5 21.17 -2.38 23.69
C GLY A 5 20.96 -2.27 23.21
N ASN A 6 21.06 -2.17 23.13
CA ASN A 6 20.75 -2.26 23.29
C ASN A 6 20.38 -2.02 23.00
N SER A 7 20.58 -1.83 22.85
CA SER A 7 20.20 -1.78 23.04
C SER A 7 19.90 -1.57 22.50
N ALA A 8 20.14 -1.50 22.37
CA ALA A 8 19.78 -1.47 22.29
C ALA A 8 19.58 -1.42 21.57
N PRO A 9 19.72 -1.53 21.55
CA PRO A 9 19.37 -1.60 21.10
C PRO A 9 19.16 -1.54 20.30
N THR A 10 19.35 -1.75 20.23
CA THR A 10 19.10 -1.68 19.76
C THR A 10 19.00 -1.32 18.77
N ALA A 11 19.87 -1.78 18.04
CA ALA A 11 19.13 -0.67 17.52
C ALA A 11 19.08 -0.56 16.00
N THR A 12 20.13 -0.56 15.20
CA THR A 12 20.07 -0.32 13.74
C THR A 12 19.37 -1.42 12.95
N ASN A 13 19.66 -2.64 13.28
CA ASN A 13 19.00 -3.79 12.64
C ASN A 13 17.54 -3.82 13.00
N GLN A 14 17.21 -3.38 14.19
CA GLN A 14 15.83 -3.28 14.63
C GLN A 14 15.07 -2.25 13.82
N ASN A 15 15.69 -1.12 13.50
CA ASN A 15 15.08 -0.11 12.65
C ASN A 15 14.75 -0.67 11.28
N ARG A 16 15.66 -1.44 10.72
CA ARG A 16 15.46 -2.06 9.42
C ARG A 16 14.32 -3.05 9.45
N SER A 17 14.25 -3.91 10.47
CA SER A 17 13.19 -4.90 10.58
C SER A 17 11.85 -4.26 10.94
N SER A 18 11.84 -3.04 11.47
CA SER A 18 10.62 -2.34 11.81
C SER A 18 10.15 -1.39 10.71
N MET A 19 10.84 -1.32 9.57
CA MET A 19 10.39 -0.49 8.46
C MET A 19 9.08 -1.00 7.90
N ILE A 20 8.21 -0.06 7.57
CA ILE A 20 6.93 -0.35 6.94
C ILE A 20 7.16 -0.44 5.43
N ARG A 21 6.87 -1.60 4.87
CA ARG A 21 7.11 -1.90 3.46
C ARG A 21 5.82 -1.68 2.70
N VAL A 22 5.85 -0.77 1.73
CA VAL A 22 4.65 -0.31 1.02
C VAL A 22 4.74 -0.62 -0.46
N MET A 23 3.64 -1.10 -1.02
CA MET A 23 3.45 -1.26 -2.46
C MET A 23 2.42 -0.23 -2.93
N LEU A 24 2.70 0.40 -4.07
CA LEU A 24 1.78 1.36 -4.68
C LEU A 24 1.15 0.73 -5.93
N VAL A 25 -0.16 0.82 -6.05
CA VAL A 25 -0.89 0.32 -7.22
C VAL A 25 -1.75 1.45 -7.78
N ASP A 26 -1.32 2.01 -8.88
CA ASP A 26 -1.98 3.15 -9.52
C ASP A 26 -1.48 3.23 -10.95
N ASP A 27 -2.36 3.48 -11.91
CA ASP A 27 -1.98 3.58 -13.32
C ASP A 27 -1.28 4.90 -13.67
N SER A 28 -1.34 5.89 -12.78
CA SER A 28 -0.70 7.19 -13.00
C SER A 28 0.72 7.22 -12.44
N ALA A 29 1.71 7.38 -13.31
CA ALA A 29 3.10 7.53 -12.88
C ALA A 29 3.29 8.76 -12.00
N VAL A 30 2.55 9.82 -12.27
CA VAL A 30 2.62 11.06 -11.48
C VAL A 30 2.13 10.80 -10.06
N ILE A 31 0.99 10.15 -9.90
CA ILE A 31 0.44 9.83 -8.59
C ILE A 31 1.38 8.88 -7.83
N ARG A 32 1.90 7.84 -8.50
CA ARG A 32 2.86 6.94 -7.86
C ARG A 32 4.09 7.70 -7.36
N GLY A 33 4.59 8.62 -8.17
CA GLY A 33 5.74 9.43 -7.78
C GLY A 33 5.48 10.32 -6.59
N LEU A 34 4.31 10.98 -6.55
CA LEU A 34 3.93 11.83 -5.44
C LEU A 34 3.74 11.05 -4.15
N LEU A 35 3.05 9.90 -4.23
CA LEU A 35 2.84 9.06 -3.07
C LEU A 35 4.17 8.53 -2.52
N LYS A 36 5.05 8.07 -3.39
CA LYS A 36 6.35 7.58 -2.98
C LYS A 36 7.14 8.67 -2.24
N ARG A 37 7.14 9.88 -2.79
CA ARG A 37 7.85 11.00 -2.22
C ARG A 37 7.32 11.38 -0.83
N TRP A 38 5.98 11.44 -0.70
CA TRP A 38 5.36 11.76 0.57
C TRP A 38 5.62 10.69 1.62
N LEU A 39 5.43 9.43 1.24
CA LEU A 39 5.61 8.32 2.18
C LEU A 39 7.05 8.22 2.66
N GLN A 40 8.00 8.41 1.75
CA GLN A 40 9.43 8.28 2.09
C GLN A 40 10.01 9.50 2.80
N GLU A 41 9.20 10.53 3.05
CA GLU A 41 9.56 11.57 4.02
C GLU A 41 9.63 11.01 5.44
N ASP A 42 8.91 9.95 5.71
CA ASP A 42 9.02 9.23 6.96
C ASP A 42 10.14 8.18 6.83
N PRO A 43 11.19 8.27 7.65
CA PRO A 43 12.32 7.34 7.51
C PRO A 43 11.96 5.90 7.84
N ASP A 44 10.81 5.65 8.46
CA ASP A 44 10.37 4.30 8.79
C ASP A 44 9.55 3.65 7.69
N ILE A 45 9.34 4.34 6.57
CA ILE A 45 8.54 3.82 5.45
C ILE A 45 9.43 3.64 4.22
N GLU A 46 9.30 2.48 3.60
CA GLU A 46 9.98 2.19 2.34
C GLU A 46 8.97 1.73 1.29
N VAL A 47 8.95 2.39 0.14
CA VAL A 47 8.16 1.94 -1.01
C VAL A 47 8.99 0.93 -1.78
N ILE A 48 8.61 -0.34 -1.70
CA ILE A 48 9.43 -1.44 -2.21
C ILE A 48 9.12 -1.85 -3.63
N THR A 49 7.90 -1.60 -4.09
CA THR A 49 7.49 -1.96 -5.44
C THR A 49 6.23 -1.20 -5.82
N SER A 50 5.87 -1.26 -7.09
CA SER A 50 4.64 -0.67 -7.59
C SER A 50 4.06 -1.50 -8.73
N ALA A 51 2.81 -1.24 -9.05
CA ALA A 51 2.12 -1.87 -10.16
C ALA A 51 1.18 -0.84 -10.80
N THR A 52 0.83 -1.05 -12.06
CA THR A 52 0.01 -0.11 -12.81
C THR A 52 -1.45 -0.57 -12.96
N ASN A 53 -1.75 -1.79 -12.57
CA ASN A 53 -3.11 -2.34 -12.63
C ASN A 53 -3.23 -3.53 -11.68
N GLY A 54 -4.45 -4.04 -11.54
CA GLY A 54 -4.73 -5.13 -10.62
C GLY A 54 -4.10 -6.46 -10.98
N GLU A 55 -3.89 -6.71 -12.26
CA GLU A 55 -3.23 -7.95 -12.69
C GLU A 55 -1.76 -7.95 -12.27
N GLU A 56 -1.07 -6.87 -12.59
CA GLU A 56 0.33 -6.68 -12.19
C GLU A 56 0.50 -6.77 -10.68
N ALA A 57 -0.43 -6.14 -9.96
CA ALA A 57 -0.39 -6.10 -8.51
C ALA A 57 -0.42 -7.49 -7.88
N GLN A 58 -1.13 -8.44 -8.47
CA GLN A 58 -1.20 -9.80 -7.93
C GLN A 58 0.17 -10.47 -7.91
N GLY A 59 0.93 -10.34 -8.98
CA GLY A 59 2.27 -10.89 -9.03
C GLY A 59 3.22 -10.19 -8.06
N GLU A 60 3.14 -8.88 -7.99
CA GLU A 60 4.02 -8.09 -7.12
C GLU A 60 3.74 -8.33 -5.64
N ILE A 61 2.46 -8.44 -5.26
CA ILE A 61 2.12 -8.67 -3.86
C ILE A 61 2.57 -10.06 -3.39
N GLU A 62 2.46 -11.05 -4.26
CA GLU A 62 2.89 -12.41 -3.93
C GLU A 62 4.41 -12.48 -3.77
N LYS A 63 5.12 -11.78 -4.64
CA LYS A 63 6.58 -11.77 -4.64
C LYS A 63 7.15 -11.01 -3.42
N HIS A 64 6.55 -9.89 -3.06
CA HIS A 64 7.13 -8.99 -2.07
C HIS A 64 6.46 -9.05 -0.70
N LYS A 65 5.21 -9.50 -0.60
CA LYS A 65 4.47 -9.56 0.66
C LYS A 65 4.60 -8.25 1.46
N PRO A 66 4.16 -7.12 0.90
CA PRO A 66 4.30 -5.84 1.60
C PRO A 66 3.43 -5.78 2.86
N ASP A 67 3.77 -4.87 3.74
CA ASP A 67 2.96 -4.62 4.93
C ASP A 67 1.68 -3.88 4.57
N ILE A 68 1.80 -2.90 3.65
CA ILE A 68 0.70 -2.04 3.22
C ILE A 68 0.70 -1.93 1.72
N VAL A 69 -0.49 -1.96 1.13
CA VAL A 69 -0.70 -1.62 -0.29
C VAL A 69 -1.59 -0.39 -0.33
N ILE A 70 -1.20 0.60 -1.12
CA ILE A 70 -2.07 1.72 -1.46
C ILE A 70 -2.61 1.42 -2.85
N LEU A 71 -3.90 1.17 -2.94
CA LEU A 71 -4.56 0.61 -4.12
C LEU A 71 -5.56 1.61 -4.70
N ASP A 72 -5.29 2.06 -5.91
CA ASP A 72 -6.19 2.93 -6.65
C ASP A 72 -7.50 2.20 -6.96
N ILE A 73 -8.62 2.90 -6.82
CA ILE A 73 -9.93 2.36 -7.15
C ILE A 73 -10.08 2.23 -8.66
N GLU A 74 -9.72 3.25 -9.42
CA GLU A 74 -9.96 3.30 -10.86
C GLU A 74 -8.69 3.03 -11.65
N MET A 75 -8.64 1.87 -12.30
CA MET A 75 -7.50 1.46 -13.13
C MET A 75 -8.01 0.69 -14.34
N PRO A 76 -7.23 0.69 -15.44
CA PRO A 76 -7.56 -0.15 -16.59
C PRO A 76 -7.36 -1.63 -16.26
N LYS A 77 -7.94 -2.49 -17.08
CA LYS A 77 -7.86 -3.95 -17.03
C LYS A 77 -8.54 -4.55 -15.80
N MET A 78 -8.12 -4.16 -14.60
CA MET A 78 -8.72 -4.64 -13.36
C MET A 78 -8.70 -3.51 -12.36
N ASP A 79 -9.88 -3.02 -11.97
CA ASP A 79 -10.00 -1.92 -11.01
C ASP A 79 -9.67 -2.40 -9.59
N GLY A 80 -9.56 -1.41 -8.68
CA GLY A 80 -9.15 -1.70 -7.31
C GLY A 80 -10.14 -2.55 -6.53
N ILE A 81 -11.43 -2.37 -6.77
CA ILE A 81 -12.47 -3.14 -6.07
C ILE A 81 -12.39 -4.62 -6.45
N THR A 82 -12.17 -4.89 -7.73
CA THR A 82 -12.01 -6.26 -8.23
C THR A 82 -10.71 -6.87 -7.73
N ALA A 83 -9.65 -6.08 -7.72
CA ALA A 83 -8.33 -6.55 -7.28
C ALA A 83 -8.26 -6.83 -5.77
N LEU A 84 -8.99 -6.05 -4.97
CA LEU A 84 -8.89 -6.08 -3.51
C LEU A 84 -9.01 -7.50 -2.92
N PRO A 85 -10.10 -8.26 -3.19
CA PRO A 85 -10.19 -9.60 -2.61
C PRO A 85 -9.12 -10.56 -3.14
N LEU A 86 -8.69 -10.37 -4.39
CA LEU A 86 -7.64 -11.21 -4.97
C LEU A 86 -6.30 -10.97 -4.29
N LEU A 87 -6.00 -9.71 -3.98
CA LEU A 87 -4.76 -9.34 -3.30
C LEU A 87 -4.77 -9.86 -1.86
N LEU A 88 -5.88 -9.70 -1.16
CA LEU A 88 -6.02 -10.18 0.21
C LEU A 88 -5.88 -11.70 0.29
N LYS A 89 -6.35 -12.41 -0.73
CA LYS A 89 -6.21 -13.86 -0.79
C LYS A 89 -4.75 -14.27 -0.92
N ARG A 90 -3.96 -13.53 -1.71
CA ARG A 90 -2.55 -13.83 -1.95
C ARG A 90 -1.66 -13.40 -0.80
N SER A 91 -2.06 -12.37 -0.06
CA SER A 91 -1.26 -11.83 1.04
C SER A 91 -2.19 -11.38 2.18
N PRO A 92 -2.73 -12.35 2.96
CA PRO A 92 -3.78 -12.04 3.95
C PRO A 92 -3.34 -11.09 5.06
N ARG A 93 -2.05 -10.97 5.29
CA ARG A 93 -1.53 -10.08 6.35
C ARG A 93 -1.32 -8.65 5.87
N THR A 94 -1.32 -8.43 4.56
CA THR A 94 -1.15 -7.09 4.01
C THR A 94 -2.39 -6.25 4.31
N LYS A 95 -2.18 -5.02 4.75
CA LYS A 95 -3.26 -4.05 4.92
C LYS A 95 -3.41 -3.27 3.65
N ILE A 96 -4.63 -3.20 3.13
CA ILE A 96 -4.89 -2.50 1.87
C ILE A 96 -5.65 -1.22 2.17
N ILE A 97 -5.08 -0.10 1.71
CA ILE A 97 -5.67 1.23 1.83
C ILE A 97 -6.08 1.65 0.43
N MET A 98 -7.37 1.95 0.26
CA MET A 98 -7.86 2.42 -1.03
C MET A 98 -7.50 3.87 -1.24
N SER A 99 -7.25 4.24 -2.50
CA SER A 99 -6.88 5.60 -2.88
C SER A 99 -7.78 6.02 -4.03
N SER A 100 -8.40 7.19 -3.94
CA SER A 100 -9.31 7.65 -4.97
C SER A 100 -9.42 9.16 -5.03
N THR A 101 -9.86 9.66 -6.19
CA THR A 101 -10.30 11.04 -6.31
C THR A 101 -11.55 11.24 -5.47
N LEU A 102 -11.67 12.39 -4.82
CA LEU A 102 -12.84 12.69 -3.99
C LEU A 102 -14.05 13.00 -4.86
N THR A 103 -14.95 12.04 -5.02
CA THR A 103 -16.24 12.20 -5.69
C THR A 103 -17.27 11.42 -4.89
N THR A 104 -18.56 11.75 -5.06
CA THR A 104 -19.64 11.01 -4.39
C THR A 104 -19.61 9.54 -4.76
N ARG A 105 -19.40 9.24 -6.05
CA ARG A 105 -19.32 7.86 -6.52
C ARG A 105 -18.18 7.10 -5.87
N ASN A 106 -17.01 7.72 -5.78
CA ASN A 106 -15.84 7.06 -5.21
C ASN A 106 -15.96 6.90 -3.69
N ALA A 107 -16.71 7.78 -3.02
CA ALA A 107 -17.00 7.62 -1.60
C ALA A 107 -17.81 6.35 -1.35
N ASP A 108 -18.83 6.09 -2.17
CA ASP A 108 -19.63 4.88 -2.06
C ASP A 108 -18.79 3.63 -2.32
N VAL A 109 -17.93 3.69 -3.33
CA VAL A 109 -17.04 2.58 -3.67
C VAL A 109 -16.03 2.33 -2.56
N ALA A 110 -15.53 3.39 -1.92
CA ALA A 110 -14.61 3.25 -0.79
C ALA A 110 -15.26 2.54 0.39
N LEU A 111 -16.52 2.87 0.69
CA LEU A 111 -17.27 2.17 1.74
C LEU A 111 -17.47 0.70 1.39
N GLN A 112 -17.76 0.41 0.13
CA GLN A 112 -17.87 -0.96 -0.36
C GLN A 112 -16.54 -1.70 -0.16
N ALA A 113 -15.42 -1.04 -0.43
CA ALA A 113 -14.10 -1.62 -0.26
C ALA A 113 -13.83 -1.99 1.20
N LEU A 114 -14.23 -1.12 2.14
CA LEU A 114 -14.09 -1.42 3.56
C LEU A 114 -14.86 -2.69 3.93
N ALA A 115 -16.06 -2.85 3.38
CA ALA A 115 -16.87 -4.06 3.61
C ALA A 115 -16.20 -5.30 3.02
N LEU A 116 -15.40 -5.16 1.97
CA LEU A 116 -14.68 -6.25 1.33
C LEU A 116 -13.32 -6.54 1.97
N GLY A 117 -12.93 -5.78 2.97
CA GLY A 117 -11.71 -6.05 3.72
C GLY A 117 -10.60 -5.01 3.62
N ALA A 118 -10.82 -3.89 2.94
CA ALA A 118 -9.85 -2.80 2.96
C ALA A 118 -9.73 -2.24 4.38
N ALA A 119 -8.53 -1.84 4.76
CA ALA A 119 -8.28 -1.31 6.10
C ALA A 119 -8.73 0.14 6.24
N ASP A 120 -8.63 0.90 5.16
CA ASP A 120 -8.96 2.33 5.17
C ASP A 120 -9.01 2.85 3.73
N TYR A 121 -9.30 4.14 3.59
CA TYR A 121 -9.20 4.80 2.29
C TYR A 121 -8.68 6.23 2.46
N ILE A 122 -8.02 6.74 1.43
CA ILE A 122 -7.44 8.08 1.42
C ILE A 122 -7.76 8.77 0.09
N ALA A 123 -7.71 10.09 0.11
CA ALA A 123 -7.80 10.87 -1.13
C ALA A 123 -6.47 10.84 -1.87
N LYS A 124 -6.53 10.81 -3.20
CA LYS A 124 -5.32 10.93 -4.02
C LYS A 124 -4.68 12.30 -3.83
N PRO A 125 -3.36 12.38 -3.93
CA PRO A 125 -2.68 13.68 -3.95
C PRO A 125 -3.10 14.46 -5.19
N THR A 126 -3.21 15.78 -5.05
CA THR A 126 -3.61 16.68 -6.14
C THR A 126 -2.49 17.65 -6.47
#